data_437e41dcde984172fc18b27432de1fe5
#
_entry.id   437e41dcde984172fc18b27432de1fe5
#
_cell.length_a   1.000
_cell.length_b   1.000
_cell.length_c   1.000
_cell.angle_alpha   90.00
_cell.angle_beta   90.00
_cell.angle_gamma   90.00
#
_symmetry.space_group_name_H-M   'P 1'
#
loop_
_entity.id
_entity.type
_entity.pdbx_description
1 polymer ?
#
loop_
_entity_poly.entity_id
_entity_poly.type
_entity_poly.pdbx_seq_one_letter_code
_entity_poly.pdbx_strand_id
1 'polypeptide(L)'
;MVKTMAENPLILALANPVPEITPDEAKAVRPDAIVCTGRSDFPNQVNNVLCFPFLFRGALDVGAMAINEEMKLAASHAIADLAKEPVPLEIIANYGALSFGPDYVIPTPFDPRLLFTVSSAVAKKAMETGVATRPITDWAAYEKQLKALVSA
;
A
#
# COMPACT_ATOMS: atom_id res chain seq x y z
N MET A 1 4.18 -28.55 -3.96
CA MET A 1 3.32 -27.59 -3.21
C MET A 1 2.70 -26.58 -4.16
N VAL A 2 3.42 -25.65 -4.82
CA VAL A 2 2.84 -24.64 -5.73
C VAL A 2 2.00 -25.25 -6.84
N LYS A 3 2.46 -26.35 -7.46
CA LYS A 3 1.77 -27.05 -8.55
C LYS A 3 0.35 -27.54 -8.19
N THR A 4 0.08 -27.80 -6.93
CA THR A 4 -1.19 -28.35 -6.43
C THR A 4 -2.11 -27.33 -5.77
N MET A 5 -1.78 -26.03 -5.85
CA MET A 5 -2.64 -24.95 -5.38
C MET A 5 -3.87 -24.76 -6.28
N ALA A 6 -4.88 -24.09 -5.78
CA ALA A 6 -6.07 -23.70 -6.55
C ALA A 6 -5.70 -22.80 -7.74
N GLU A 7 -6.65 -22.57 -8.65
CA GLU A 7 -6.47 -21.64 -9.76
C GLU A 7 -6.22 -20.19 -9.27
N ASN A 8 -5.38 -19.47 -10.00
CA ASN A 8 -4.96 -18.09 -9.67
C ASN A 8 -4.46 -17.92 -8.23
N PRO A 9 -3.48 -18.72 -7.78
CA PRO A 9 -3.02 -18.68 -6.40
C PRO A 9 -2.28 -17.38 -6.10
N LEU A 10 -2.55 -16.78 -4.94
CA LEU A 10 -1.75 -15.69 -4.37
C LEU A 10 -0.65 -16.29 -3.49
N ILE A 11 0.59 -16.03 -3.84
CA ILE A 11 1.77 -16.53 -3.14
C ILE A 11 2.49 -15.35 -2.49
N LEU A 12 2.63 -15.38 -1.16
CA LEU A 12 3.31 -14.37 -0.37
C LEU A 12 4.64 -14.96 0.12
N ALA A 13 5.70 -14.81 -0.69
CA ALA A 13 7.05 -15.30 -0.37
C ALA A 13 7.85 -14.14 0.27
N LEU A 14 7.66 -13.89 1.57
CA LEU A 14 8.06 -12.68 2.26
C LEU A 14 9.36 -12.79 3.06
N ALA A 15 10.06 -13.93 3.05
CA ALA A 15 11.34 -14.06 3.72
C ALA A 15 12.41 -13.15 3.12
N ASN A 16 13.23 -12.56 3.97
CA ASN A 16 14.33 -11.66 3.60
C ASN A 16 15.67 -12.22 4.12
N PRO A 17 16.77 -12.11 3.36
CA PRO A 17 16.90 -11.49 2.02
C PRO A 17 16.50 -12.42 0.87
N VAL A 18 16.30 -13.72 1.12
CA VAL A 18 15.95 -14.70 0.09
C VAL A 18 14.51 -15.15 0.30
N PRO A 19 13.61 -14.93 -0.68
CA PRO A 19 12.24 -15.41 -0.59
C PRO A 19 12.18 -16.94 -0.64
N GLU A 20 11.12 -17.52 -0.09
CA GLU A 20 10.91 -18.97 -0.06
C GLU A 20 10.81 -19.58 -1.46
N ILE A 21 10.34 -18.80 -2.41
CA ILE A 21 10.30 -19.10 -3.84
C ILE A 21 10.35 -17.79 -4.61
N THR A 22 11.08 -17.76 -5.73
CA THR A 22 11.10 -16.58 -6.60
C THR A 22 9.85 -16.52 -7.51
N PRO A 23 9.45 -15.32 -7.97
CA PRO A 23 8.36 -15.19 -8.94
C PRO A 23 8.56 -16.05 -10.20
N ASP A 24 9.78 -16.10 -10.72
CA ASP A 24 10.12 -16.88 -11.93
C ASP A 24 9.93 -18.39 -11.69
N GLU A 25 10.41 -18.91 -10.56
CA GLU A 25 10.23 -20.31 -10.19
C GLU A 25 8.75 -20.66 -9.98
N ALA A 26 7.99 -19.79 -9.34
CA ALA A 26 6.55 -19.99 -9.13
C ALA A 26 5.79 -19.97 -10.45
N LYS A 27 6.04 -18.98 -11.31
CA LYS A 27 5.38 -18.83 -12.62
C LYS A 27 5.80 -19.90 -13.63
N ALA A 28 7.01 -20.45 -13.53
CA ALA A 28 7.42 -21.59 -14.36
C ALA A 28 6.54 -22.83 -14.14
N VAL A 29 5.98 -22.98 -12.94
CA VAL A 29 5.09 -24.11 -12.56
C VAL A 29 3.61 -23.74 -12.64
N ARG A 30 3.26 -22.49 -12.31
CA ARG A 30 1.91 -21.92 -12.27
C ARG A 30 1.93 -20.53 -12.90
N PRO A 31 1.78 -20.45 -14.23
CA PRO A 31 1.78 -19.16 -14.96
C PRO A 31 0.68 -18.20 -14.51
N ASP A 32 -0.39 -18.71 -13.91
CA ASP A 32 -1.52 -17.98 -13.35
C ASP A 32 -1.27 -17.44 -11.93
N ALA A 33 -0.11 -17.73 -11.31
CA ALA A 33 0.16 -17.30 -9.96
C ALA A 33 0.43 -15.77 -9.86
N ILE A 34 -0.18 -15.15 -8.86
CA ILE A 34 0.16 -13.80 -8.38
C ILE A 34 1.20 -13.97 -7.28
N VAL A 35 2.40 -13.44 -7.47
CA VAL A 35 3.50 -13.62 -6.53
C VAL A 35 3.92 -12.27 -5.94
N CYS A 36 3.96 -12.20 -4.62
CA CYS A 36 4.43 -11.05 -3.87
C CYS A 36 5.67 -11.43 -3.06
N THR A 37 6.65 -10.54 -3.00
CA THR A 37 7.88 -10.73 -2.20
C THR A 37 8.22 -9.47 -1.42
N GLY A 38 9.17 -9.56 -0.48
CA GLY A 38 9.73 -8.38 0.20
C GLY A 38 10.78 -7.62 -0.63
N ARG A 39 11.17 -8.12 -1.81
CA ARG A 39 12.28 -7.58 -2.60
C ARG A 39 11.81 -6.49 -3.56
N SER A 40 12.64 -5.46 -3.74
CA SER A 40 12.37 -4.33 -4.65
C SER A 40 12.65 -4.63 -6.13
N ASP A 41 13.36 -5.72 -6.42
CA ASP A 41 13.71 -6.16 -7.77
C ASP A 41 12.66 -7.10 -8.40
N PHE A 42 11.60 -7.42 -7.66
CA PHE A 42 10.47 -8.20 -8.15
C PHE A 42 9.17 -7.40 -8.15
N PRO A 43 8.19 -7.76 -9.00
CA PRO A 43 6.84 -7.20 -8.95
C PRO A 43 6.16 -7.43 -7.59
N ASN A 44 5.15 -6.63 -7.29
CA ASN A 44 4.32 -6.76 -6.09
C ASN A 44 5.15 -6.75 -4.79
N GLN A 45 6.07 -5.78 -4.64
CA GLN A 45 6.84 -5.66 -3.42
C GLN A 45 5.94 -5.36 -2.22
N VAL A 46 5.91 -6.26 -1.24
CA VAL A 46 5.27 -6.05 0.07
C VAL A 46 6.30 -5.46 1.03
N ASN A 47 6.11 -4.19 1.38
CA ASN A 47 7.03 -3.47 2.25
C ASN A 47 6.24 -2.68 3.31
N ASN A 48 6.72 -2.68 4.55
CA ASN A 48 6.10 -1.95 5.64
C ASN A 48 5.97 -0.45 5.37
N VAL A 49 6.85 0.13 4.54
CA VAL A 49 6.84 1.55 4.17
C VAL A 49 5.58 1.97 3.43
N LEU A 50 4.86 1.05 2.81
CA LEU A 50 3.57 1.32 2.17
C LEU A 50 2.51 1.85 3.14
N CYS A 51 2.59 1.45 4.40
CA CYS A 51 1.60 1.77 5.42
C CYS A 51 2.18 2.55 6.60
N PHE A 52 3.31 2.10 7.12
CA PHE A 52 3.83 2.51 8.42
C PHE A 52 3.98 4.03 8.61
N PRO A 53 4.64 4.81 7.71
CA PRO A 53 4.78 6.25 7.93
C PRO A 53 3.42 6.97 7.89
N PHE A 54 2.55 6.55 7.00
CA PHE A 54 1.30 7.24 6.68
C PHE A 54 0.18 6.92 7.68
N LEU A 55 0.15 5.72 8.23
CA LEU A 55 -0.73 5.34 9.32
C LEU A 55 -0.48 6.20 10.55
N PHE A 56 0.80 6.36 10.94
CA PHE A 56 1.16 7.25 12.05
C PHE A 56 0.91 8.70 11.72
N ARG A 57 1.16 9.13 10.48
CA ARG A 57 0.86 10.50 10.04
C ARG A 57 -0.62 10.82 10.25
N GLY A 58 -1.51 9.99 9.73
CA GLY A 58 -2.95 10.19 9.89
C GLY A 58 -3.42 10.16 11.34
N ALA A 59 -2.90 9.22 12.14
CA ALA A 59 -3.23 9.12 13.56
C ALA A 59 -2.76 10.35 14.37
N LEU A 60 -1.52 10.80 14.15
CA LEU A 60 -0.94 11.93 14.88
C LEU A 60 -1.58 13.26 14.49
N ASP A 61 -1.95 13.46 13.24
CA ASP A 61 -2.57 14.69 12.76
C ASP A 61 -3.90 14.98 13.45
N VAL A 62 -4.68 13.95 13.74
CA VAL A 62 -5.94 14.05 14.48
C VAL A 62 -5.78 13.84 16.00
N GLY A 63 -4.55 13.65 16.49
CA GLY A 63 -4.27 13.37 17.89
C GLY A 63 -4.99 12.12 18.38
N ALA A 64 -4.94 11.04 17.61
CA ALA A 64 -5.56 9.77 17.99
C ALA A 64 -4.94 9.21 19.27
N MET A 65 -5.76 8.81 20.22
CA MET A 65 -5.33 8.23 21.50
C MET A 65 -4.92 6.76 21.37
N ALA A 66 -5.34 6.10 20.28
CA ALA A 66 -5.02 4.72 19.97
C ALA A 66 -5.08 4.50 18.45
N ILE A 67 -4.39 3.47 17.97
CA ILE A 67 -4.55 2.94 16.62
C ILE A 67 -5.37 1.65 16.75
N ASN A 68 -6.64 1.72 16.38
CA ASN A 68 -7.57 0.59 16.45
C ASN A 68 -7.58 -0.24 15.15
N GLU A 69 -8.31 -1.35 15.16
CA GLU A 69 -8.39 -2.26 14.00
C GLU A 69 -9.06 -1.59 12.79
N GLU A 70 -10.04 -0.74 13.02
CA GLU A 70 -10.75 -0.01 11.96
C GLU A 70 -9.81 0.94 11.21
N MET A 71 -8.87 1.59 11.91
CA MET A 71 -7.84 2.44 11.30
C MET A 71 -6.85 1.61 10.46
N LYS A 72 -6.45 0.43 10.93
CA LYS A 72 -5.57 -0.49 10.17
C LYS A 72 -6.27 -1.01 8.92
N LEU A 73 -7.54 -1.39 9.02
CA LEU A 73 -8.35 -1.80 7.88
C LEU A 73 -8.53 -0.66 6.87
N ALA A 74 -8.78 0.56 7.35
CA ALA A 74 -8.88 1.73 6.48
C ALA A 74 -7.57 1.98 5.70
N ALA A 75 -6.40 1.84 6.35
CA ALA A 75 -5.11 1.93 5.68
C ALA A 75 -4.94 0.84 4.61
N SER A 76 -5.31 -0.40 4.93
CA SER A 76 -5.22 -1.53 3.99
C SER A 76 -6.11 -1.33 2.77
N HIS A 77 -7.35 -0.87 2.97
CA HIS A 77 -8.25 -0.53 1.86
C HIS A 77 -7.74 0.63 1.02
N ALA A 78 -7.20 1.67 1.64
CA ALA A 78 -6.64 2.82 0.93
C ALA A 78 -5.47 2.40 0.01
N ILE A 79 -4.58 1.50 0.48
CA ILE A 79 -3.49 0.94 -0.33
C ILE A 79 -4.04 0.09 -1.48
N ALA A 80 -5.02 -0.78 -1.21
CA ALA A 80 -5.62 -1.66 -2.21
C ALA A 80 -6.35 -0.88 -3.32
N ASP A 81 -7.08 0.18 -2.94
CA ASP A 81 -7.79 1.02 -3.90
C ASP A 81 -6.82 1.87 -4.72
N LEU A 82 -5.73 2.37 -4.11
CA LEU A 82 -4.70 3.12 -4.82
C LEU A 82 -4.03 2.29 -5.93
N ALA A 83 -3.87 0.98 -5.76
CA ALA A 83 -3.31 0.09 -6.79
C ALA A 83 -4.17 0.04 -8.06
N LYS A 84 -5.49 0.31 -7.94
CA LYS A 84 -6.44 0.32 -9.06
C LYS A 84 -6.48 1.64 -9.83
N GLU A 85 -5.95 2.70 -9.24
CA GLU A 85 -5.90 4.03 -9.86
C GLU A 85 -4.81 4.11 -10.94
N PRO A 86 -4.96 4.96 -11.96
CA PRO A 86 -3.93 5.18 -12.96
C PRO A 86 -2.59 5.55 -12.31
N VAL A 87 -1.53 4.86 -12.71
CA VAL A 87 -0.18 5.06 -12.15
C VAL A 87 0.40 6.38 -12.67
N PRO A 88 0.96 7.25 -11.81
CA PRO A 88 1.59 8.51 -12.22
C PRO A 88 2.76 8.31 -13.17
N LEU A 89 2.96 9.25 -14.10
CA LEU A 89 4.05 9.20 -15.08
C LEU A 89 5.43 9.13 -14.44
N GLU A 90 5.64 9.76 -13.30
CA GLU A 90 6.90 9.71 -12.54
C GLU A 90 7.23 8.30 -12.03
N ILE A 91 6.22 7.52 -11.66
CA ILE A 91 6.37 6.12 -11.27
C ILE A 91 6.66 5.27 -12.51
N ILE A 92 5.90 5.48 -13.59
CA ILE A 92 6.11 4.78 -14.86
C ILE A 92 7.52 5.02 -15.40
N ALA A 93 8.08 6.22 -15.25
CA ALA A 93 9.43 6.54 -15.69
C ALA A 93 10.50 5.70 -14.96
N ASN A 94 10.27 5.33 -13.70
CA ASN A 94 11.23 4.59 -12.88
C ASN A 94 11.00 3.07 -12.92
N TYR A 95 9.76 2.61 -13.09
CA TYR A 95 9.39 1.19 -12.97
C TYR A 95 8.84 0.59 -14.26
N GLY A 96 8.70 1.37 -15.33
CA GLY A 96 8.06 0.95 -16.57
C GLY A 96 6.54 1.05 -16.51
N ALA A 97 5.89 0.59 -17.57
CA ALA A 97 4.41 0.62 -17.66
C ALA A 97 3.79 -0.31 -16.62
N LEU A 98 3.10 0.28 -15.65
CA LEU A 98 2.39 -0.42 -14.58
C LEU A 98 0.90 -0.16 -14.70
N SER A 99 0.09 -1.19 -14.51
CA SER A 99 -1.36 -1.11 -14.40
C SER A 99 -1.85 -2.22 -13.49
N PHE A 100 -2.99 -2.01 -12.83
CA PHE A 100 -3.58 -3.02 -11.97
C PHE A 100 -3.72 -4.37 -12.69
N GLY A 101 -3.19 -5.41 -12.08
CA GLY A 101 -3.15 -6.76 -12.65
C GLY A 101 -2.23 -7.69 -11.84
N PRO A 102 -1.97 -8.92 -12.32
CA PRO A 102 -1.18 -9.92 -11.58
C PRO A 102 0.22 -9.47 -11.15
N ASP A 103 0.83 -8.54 -11.87
CA ASP A 103 2.17 -8.00 -11.57
C ASP A 103 2.13 -6.62 -10.88
N TYR A 104 0.92 -6.10 -10.61
CA TYR A 104 0.73 -4.84 -9.87
C TYR A 104 -0.59 -4.88 -9.10
N VAL A 105 -0.62 -5.66 -8.01
CA VAL A 105 -1.77 -5.73 -7.08
C VAL A 105 -1.60 -4.81 -5.87
N ILE A 106 -0.41 -4.23 -5.72
CA ILE A 106 -0.05 -3.33 -4.62
C ILE A 106 0.79 -2.17 -5.18
N PRO A 107 0.63 -0.91 -4.71
CA PRO A 107 1.44 0.22 -5.17
C PRO A 107 2.93 0.01 -4.91
N THR A 108 3.78 0.69 -5.67
CA THR A 108 5.22 0.72 -5.36
C THR A 108 5.47 1.47 -4.05
N PRO A 109 6.49 1.10 -3.26
CA PRO A 109 6.81 1.77 -1.99
C PRO A 109 7.10 3.27 -2.09
N PHE A 110 7.51 3.74 -3.26
CA PHE A 110 7.82 5.15 -3.53
C PHE A 110 6.69 5.91 -4.23
N ASP A 111 5.46 5.36 -4.23
CA ASP A 111 4.31 6.07 -4.76
C ASP A 111 3.96 7.26 -3.85
N PRO A 112 4.14 8.51 -4.33
CA PRO A 112 3.93 9.69 -3.50
C PRO A 112 2.48 9.86 -3.04
N ARG A 113 1.55 9.21 -3.72
CA ARG A 113 0.12 9.25 -3.38
C ARG A 113 -0.20 8.54 -2.06
N LEU A 114 0.65 7.60 -1.62
CA LEU A 114 0.48 6.88 -0.36
C LEU A 114 0.36 7.84 0.83
N LEU A 115 1.15 8.92 0.85
CA LEU A 115 1.14 9.89 1.94
C LEU A 115 -0.26 10.45 2.18
N PHE A 116 -0.90 11.01 1.17
CA PHE A 116 -2.20 11.66 1.38
C PHE A 116 -3.36 10.67 1.35
N THR A 117 -3.27 9.57 0.60
CA THR A 117 -4.35 8.58 0.51
C THR A 117 -4.49 7.81 1.83
N VAL A 118 -3.40 7.23 2.31
CA VAL A 118 -3.41 6.41 3.54
C VAL A 118 -3.63 7.29 4.78
N SER A 119 -2.91 8.42 4.89
CA SER A 119 -3.05 9.30 6.06
C SER A 119 -4.47 9.85 6.19
N SER A 120 -5.11 10.25 5.09
CA SER A 120 -6.49 10.75 5.10
C SER A 120 -7.49 9.66 5.50
N ALA A 121 -7.31 8.44 4.98
CA ALA A 121 -8.19 7.32 5.33
C ALA A 121 -8.11 6.98 6.83
N VAL A 122 -6.89 6.94 7.37
CA VAL A 122 -6.64 6.69 8.80
C VAL A 122 -7.21 7.80 9.68
N ALA A 123 -6.96 9.06 9.32
CA ALA A 123 -7.48 10.22 10.06
C ALA A 123 -9.01 10.24 10.09
N LYS A 124 -9.66 9.99 8.95
CA LYS A 124 -11.13 9.87 8.87
C LYS A 124 -11.64 8.78 9.79
N LYS A 125 -11.02 7.60 9.75
CA LYS A 125 -11.44 6.47 10.57
C LYS A 125 -11.21 6.70 12.06
N ALA A 126 -10.12 7.35 12.45
CA ALA A 126 -9.87 7.75 13.84
C ALA A 126 -10.95 8.69 14.38
N MET A 127 -11.41 9.63 13.54
CA MET A 127 -12.52 10.53 13.90
C MET A 127 -13.85 9.77 14.01
N GLU A 128 -14.17 8.91 13.06
CA GLU A 128 -15.39 8.10 13.04
C GLU A 128 -15.50 7.17 14.25
N THR A 129 -14.38 6.60 14.70
CA THR A 129 -14.34 5.70 15.85
C THR A 129 -14.17 6.40 17.20
N GLY A 130 -14.12 7.75 17.19
CA GLY A 130 -14.10 8.56 18.42
C GLY A 130 -12.76 8.56 19.15
N VAL A 131 -11.66 8.08 18.55
CA VAL A 131 -10.33 8.09 19.17
C VAL A 131 -9.54 9.36 18.87
N ALA A 132 -10.01 10.21 17.95
CA ALA A 132 -9.38 11.49 17.58
C ALA A 132 -9.70 12.58 18.62
N THR A 133 -8.68 13.31 19.06
CA THR A 133 -8.82 14.46 19.99
C THR A 133 -8.77 15.82 19.28
N ARG A 134 -8.30 15.85 18.02
CA ARG A 134 -8.17 17.06 17.19
C ARG A 134 -8.79 16.81 15.82
N PRO A 135 -10.13 16.89 15.68
CA PRO A 135 -10.79 16.57 14.43
C PRO A 135 -10.43 17.55 13.32
N ILE A 136 -10.22 17.04 12.11
CA ILE A 136 -10.01 17.84 10.90
C ILE A 136 -11.38 18.33 10.43
N THR A 137 -11.53 19.63 10.31
CA THR A 137 -12.77 20.28 9.80
C THR A 137 -12.68 20.69 8.34
N ASP A 138 -11.47 21.01 7.85
CA ASP A 138 -11.21 21.37 6.44
C ASP A 138 -10.32 20.31 5.80
N TRP A 139 -10.97 19.35 5.13
CA TRP A 139 -10.30 18.25 4.44
C TRP A 139 -9.52 18.71 3.21
N ALA A 140 -10.01 19.75 2.51
CA ALA A 140 -9.32 20.28 1.33
C ALA A 140 -7.98 20.93 1.71
N ALA A 141 -7.97 21.71 2.81
CA ALA A 141 -6.72 22.27 3.36
C ALA A 141 -5.77 21.19 3.83
N TYR A 142 -6.27 20.16 4.51
CA TYR A 142 -5.46 19.03 4.98
C TYR A 142 -4.80 18.25 3.84
N GLU A 143 -5.57 17.89 2.82
CA GLU A 143 -5.01 17.20 1.64
C GLU A 143 -3.99 18.06 0.90
N LYS A 144 -4.25 19.35 0.77
CA LYS A 144 -3.30 20.28 0.16
C LYS A 144 -1.99 20.34 0.95
N GLN A 145 -2.07 20.34 2.28
CA GLN A 145 -0.89 20.31 3.16
C GLN A 145 -0.09 19.02 2.95
N LEU A 146 -0.74 17.86 2.90
CA LEU A 146 -0.06 16.59 2.67
C LEU A 146 0.59 16.52 1.29
N LYS A 147 -0.10 16.98 0.25
CA LYS A 147 0.43 17.03 -1.12
C LYS A 147 1.65 17.95 -1.23
N ALA A 148 1.67 19.05 -0.49
CA ALA A 148 2.83 19.96 -0.47
C ALA A 148 4.09 19.31 0.12
N LEU A 149 3.96 18.32 1.01
CA LEU A 149 5.10 17.58 1.57
C LEU A 149 5.75 16.62 0.56
N VAL A 150 5.02 16.19 -0.46
CA VAL A 150 5.53 15.32 -1.53
C VAL A 150 6.31 16.13 -2.57
N SER A 151 5.96 17.42 -2.74
CA SER A 151 6.54 18.30 -3.76
C SER A 151 7.77 19.06 -3.26
N ALA A 152 8.17 18.86 -2.00
CA ALA A 152 9.33 19.51 -1.37
C ALA A 152 10.57 18.61 -1.39
#